data_db864a41e3eae386c952f332a9f653e5
#
_entry.id   db864a41e3eae386c952f332a9f653e5
#
_cell.length_a   1.000
_cell.length_b   1.000
_cell.length_c   1.000
_cell.angle_alpha   90.00
_cell.angle_beta   90.00
_cell.angle_gamma   90.00
#
_symmetry.space_group_name_H-M   'P 1'
#
loop_
_entity.id
_entity.type
_entity.pdbx_description
1 polymer ?
#
loop_
_entity_poly.entity_id
_entity_poly.type
_entity_poly.pdbx_seq_one_letter_code
_entity_poly.pdbx_strand_id
1 'polypeptide(L)'
;MAVSKDLVIGLAGLGTVGSGLVQLLKNNAAEIEQRTGKKIFVKYVAVRNIDVKREIPKEAQLINDPLLMAEDSEVQVIVELIGGTTLAGTLIKKALENGKSVVTANKALLAEKGEELFALAEENNLSLAYEASVAGAIPVVQTIKDSLAGNKIETIFGILNGTSNYILSEMSSHGTEFDEALKMAQKLGFAEADPTLDIDGFDAAHKLKLLIRLAWGVHYPYEKLSVQGLRNISAMDIAFARSLGYSIKLLGQAGLRHDEIEAAVSPVLIPSSAMLARVDGAFNAIHINGNAVGSLFLHGLGAGSLPTASAVLGDIMSLMKDIYDSTGYVMQKLPLASMAKPEDSVSSWYLRLMVHDTVGVLRDIAGIFAKHSISIAQVIQKKKQENGVPLVFMTHETTVEAMKNALQEIEATKILNCKPVAFRVLELL
;
A
#
# COMPACT_ATOMS: atom_id res chain seq x y z
N MET A 1 -6.47 34.13 30.15
CA MET A 1 -6.71 33.38 28.90
C MET A 1 -5.41 33.43 28.10
N ALA A 2 -4.70 32.33 27.98
CA ALA A 2 -3.51 32.28 27.12
C ALA A 2 -3.97 32.47 25.67
N VAL A 3 -3.38 33.45 24.98
CA VAL A 3 -3.64 33.71 23.57
C VAL A 3 -3.24 32.44 22.80
N SER A 4 -4.21 31.78 22.20
CA SER A 4 -3.99 30.63 21.34
C SER A 4 -3.05 31.04 20.21
N LYS A 5 -1.78 30.62 20.26
CA LYS A 5 -0.83 30.89 19.18
C LYS A 5 -1.26 30.11 17.95
N ASP A 6 -1.24 30.76 16.78
CA ASP A 6 -1.42 30.09 15.49
C ASP A 6 -0.31 29.05 15.25
N LEU A 7 -0.55 28.05 14.39
CA LEU A 7 0.44 27.02 14.09
C LEU A 7 1.39 27.51 12.98
N VAL A 8 2.70 27.47 13.24
CA VAL A 8 3.74 27.81 12.26
C VAL A 8 4.38 26.53 11.73
N ILE A 9 4.33 26.35 10.42
CA ILE A 9 4.90 25.16 9.75
C ILE A 9 6.02 25.54 8.77
N GLY A 10 6.95 24.58 8.58
CA GLY A 10 7.92 24.59 7.48
C GLY A 10 7.55 23.51 6.46
N LEU A 11 7.38 23.89 5.19
CA LEU A 11 7.04 22.99 4.09
C LEU A 11 8.29 22.62 3.29
N ALA A 12 8.72 21.37 3.35
CA ALA A 12 9.80 20.83 2.52
C ALA A 12 9.22 20.13 1.29
N GLY A 13 9.40 20.73 0.13
CA GLY A 13 8.90 20.22 -1.16
C GLY A 13 7.62 20.92 -1.63
N LEU A 14 7.69 21.48 -2.84
CA LEU A 14 6.56 22.11 -3.53
C LEU A 14 6.31 21.43 -4.89
N GLY A 15 6.29 20.10 -4.86
CA GLY A 15 5.86 19.24 -5.97
C GLY A 15 4.34 19.11 -6.04
N THR A 16 3.86 18.01 -6.60
CA THR A 16 2.43 17.74 -6.77
C THR A 16 1.64 17.86 -5.46
N VAL A 17 2.11 17.23 -4.36
CA VAL A 17 1.41 17.23 -3.07
C VAL A 17 1.58 18.57 -2.34
N GLY A 18 2.81 19.12 -2.32
CA GLY A 18 3.08 20.40 -1.64
C GLY A 18 2.30 21.57 -2.25
N SER A 19 2.19 21.62 -3.58
CA SER A 19 1.34 22.61 -4.27
C SER A 19 -0.13 22.43 -3.95
N GLY A 20 -0.59 21.17 -3.88
CA GLY A 20 -1.96 20.86 -3.44
C GLY A 20 -2.22 21.31 -2.00
N LEU A 21 -1.26 21.13 -1.08
CA LEU A 21 -1.38 21.59 0.30
C LEU A 21 -1.49 23.12 0.38
N VAL A 22 -0.64 23.86 -0.34
CA VAL A 22 -0.71 25.34 -0.41
C VAL A 22 -2.07 25.79 -0.93
N GLN A 23 -2.59 25.11 -1.96
CA GLN A 23 -3.93 25.40 -2.51
C GLN A 23 -5.03 25.15 -1.48
N LEU A 24 -5.00 24.02 -0.73
CA LEU A 24 -5.97 23.71 0.31
C LEU A 24 -5.92 24.69 1.48
N LEU A 25 -4.72 25.04 1.95
CA LEU A 25 -4.55 26.03 3.02
C LEU A 25 -5.13 27.38 2.63
N LYS A 26 -5.00 27.80 1.35
CA LYS A 26 -5.56 29.03 0.84
C LYS A 26 -7.09 28.97 0.70
N ASN A 27 -7.59 27.89 0.11
CA ASN A 27 -9.01 27.78 -0.23
C ASN A 27 -9.90 27.50 0.98
N ASN A 28 -9.39 26.74 1.96
CA ASN A 28 -10.14 26.26 3.12
C ASN A 28 -9.73 26.94 4.43
N ALA A 29 -9.07 28.13 4.34
CA ALA A 29 -8.55 28.84 5.51
C ALA A 29 -9.63 29.11 6.59
N ALA A 30 -10.82 29.52 6.16
CA ALA A 30 -11.93 29.83 7.06
C ALA A 30 -12.45 28.58 7.78
N GLU A 31 -12.59 27.44 7.07
CA GLU A 31 -13.01 26.16 7.61
C GLU A 31 -11.99 25.60 8.59
N ILE A 32 -10.70 25.74 8.28
CA ILE A 32 -9.61 25.32 9.15
C ILE A 32 -9.66 26.11 10.46
N GLU A 33 -9.72 27.44 10.36
CA GLU A 33 -9.80 28.33 11.53
C GLU A 33 -11.07 28.07 12.36
N GLN A 34 -12.22 27.86 11.71
CA GLN A 34 -13.47 27.53 12.41
C GLN A 34 -13.38 26.22 13.19
N ARG A 35 -12.73 25.19 12.63
CA ARG A 35 -12.64 23.86 13.27
C ARG A 35 -11.59 23.78 14.34
N THR A 36 -10.49 24.50 14.20
CA THR A 36 -9.31 24.41 15.10
C THR A 36 -9.21 25.60 16.05
N GLY A 37 -9.93 26.68 15.78
CA GLY A 37 -9.77 27.96 16.49
C GLY A 37 -8.46 28.66 16.20
N LYS A 38 -7.70 28.25 15.19
CA LYS A 38 -6.32 28.71 14.89
C LYS A 38 -6.07 28.77 13.41
N LYS A 39 -5.09 29.61 13.01
CA LYS A 39 -4.57 29.68 11.64
C LYS A 39 -3.33 28.81 11.51
N ILE A 40 -3.06 28.38 10.28
CA ILE A 40 -1.83 27.68 9.91
C ILE A 40 -1.01 28.63 9.05
N PHE A 41 0.21 28.96 9.51
CA PHE A 41 1.16 29.81 8.78
C PHE A 41 2.30 28.97 8.23
N VAL A 42 2.53 29.06 6.92
CA VAL A 42 3.69 28.50 6.27
C VAL A 42 4.80 29.53 6.33
N LYS A 43 5.79 29.35 7.22
CA LYS A 43 6.93 30.28 7.36
C LYS A 43 7.97 30.07 6.27
N TYR A 44 8.26 28.82 5.94
CA TYR A 44 9.23 28.44 4.92
C TYR A 44 8.66 27.48 3.91
N VAL A 45 9.07 27.63 2.66
CA VAL A 45 8.90 26.65 1.60
C VAL A 45 10.28 26.27 1.05
N ALA A 46 10.73 25.05 1.30
CA ALA A 46 12.03 24.58 0.82
C ALA A 46 11.90 23.87 -0.53
N VAL A 47 12.71 24.29 -1.53
CA VAL A 47 12.76 23.72 -2.87
C VAL A 47 14.20 23.67 -3.37
N ARG A 48 14.52 22.70 -4.27
CA ARG A 48 15.87 22.57 -4.83
C ARG A 48 16.33 23.81 -5.61
N ASN A 49 15.44 24.39 -6.41
CA ASN A 49 15.74 25.54 -7.25
C ASN A 49 14.78 26.68 -6.92
N ILE A 50 15.30 27.73 -6.30
CA ILE A 50 14.55 28.93 -5.90
C ILE A 50 14.29 29.87 -7.04
N ASP A 51 14.99 29.77 -8.18
CA ASP A 51 14.86 30.70 -9.33
C ASP A 51 13.60 30.38 -10.16
N VAL A 52 13.03 29.20 -9.99
CA VAL A 52 11.78 28.82 -10.66
C VAL A 52 10.60 29.49 -9.96
N LYS A 53 9.88 30.35 -10.68
CA LYS A 53 8.68 31.01 -10.16
C LYS A 53 7.62 29.97 -9.76
N ARG A 54 7.13 30.09 -8.52
CA ARG A 54 6.11 29.21 -7.93
C ARG A 54 5.06 30.02 -7.19
N GLU A 55 3.85 29.49 -7.11
CA GLU A 55 2.83 30.05 -6.21
C GLU A 55 3.11 29.53 -4.78
N ILE A 56 3.47 30.41 -3.87
CA ILE A 56 3.68 30.15 -2.45
C ILE A 56 2.80 31.08 -1.61
N PRO A 57 2.52 30.76 -0.34
CA PRO A 57 1.86 31.69 0.56
C PRO A 57 2.62 33.03 0.63
N LYS A 58 1.91 34.16 0.66
CA LYS A 58 2.52 35.50 0.56
C LYS A 58 3.56 35.80 1.63
N GLU A 59 3.40 35.23 2.80
CA GLU A 59 4.25 35.43 3.99
C GLU A 59 5.37 34.39 4.09
N ALA A 60 5.37 33.38 3.22
CA ALA A 60 6.36 32.32 3.24
C ALA A 60 7.67 32.73 2.58
N GLN A 61 8.78 32.39 3.22
CA GLN A 61 10.11 32.53 2.66
C GLN A 61 10.48 31.29 1.84
N LEU A 62 10.91 31.52 0.60
CA LEU A 62 11.44 30.44 -0.26
C LEU A 62 12.92 30.20 0.08
N ILE A 63 13.27 28.95 0.38
CA ILE A 63 14.64 28.53 0.76
C ILE A 63 15.07 27.30 -0.04
N ASN A 64 16.37 27.07 -0.13
CA ASN A 64 16.94 25.89 -0.80
C ASN A 64 17.49 24.82 0.16
N ASP A 65 17.73 25.18 1.44
CA ASP A 65 18.14 24.26 2.48
C ASP A 65 16.98 23.98 3.46
N PRO A 66 16.38 22.79 3.41
CA PRO A 66 15.27 22.46 4.30
C PRO A 66 15.70 22.31 5.77
N LEU A 67 16.99 22.12 6.06
CA LEU A 67 17.46 21.93 7.43
C LEU A 67 17.35 23.21 8.28
N LEU A 68 17.34 24.38 7.64
CA LEU A 68 17.12 25.67 8.32
C LEU A 68 15.75 25.72 9.03
N MET A 69 14.73 25.07 8.47
CA MET A 69 13.40 25.02 9.10
C MET A 69 13.41 24.22 10.40
N ALA A 70 14.24 23.18 10.46
CA ALA A 70 14.37 22.35 11.66
C ALA A 70 15.11 23.07 12.80
N GLU A 71 15.90 24.09 12.52
CA GLU A 71 16.64 24.90 13.48
C GLU A 71 15.85 26.11 14.00
N ASP A 72 14.88 26.59 13.24
CA ASP A 72 14.13 27.80 13.60
C ASP A 72 13.11 27.50 14.73
N SER A 73 13.27 28.18 15.87
CA SER A 73 12.44 27.99 17.06
C SER A 73 10.99 28.40 16.90
N GLU A 74 10.63 29.20 15.88
CA GLU A 74 9.23 29.58 15.62
C GLU A 74 8.48 28.50 14.84
N VAL A 75 9.18 27.63 14.09
CA VAL A 75 8.57 26.51 13.37
C VAL A 75 8.24 25.39 14.36
N GLN A 76 6.98 24.96 14.41
CA GLN A 76 6.47 23.95 15.33
C GLN A 76 6.33 22.58 14.65
N VAL A 77 6.01 22.58 13.35
CA VAL A 77 5.81 21.34 12.57
C VAL A 77 6.58 21.42 11.27
N ILE A 78 7.29 20.36 10.93
CA ILE A 78 7.89 20.16 9.61
C ILE A 78 6.98 19.27 8.77
N VAL A 79 6.63 19.75 7.58
CA VAL A 79 5.86 18.97 6.57
C VAL A 79 6.84 18.52 5.49
N GLU A 80 7.22 17.25 5.49
CA GLU A 80 8.18 16.65 4.57
C GLU A 80 7.47 16.03 3.35
N LEU A 81 7.67 16.63 2.17
CA LEU A 81 7.10 16.19 0.88
C LEU A 81 8.17 16.20 -0.24
N ILE A 82 9.45 16.07 0.11
CA ILE A 82 10.56 16.06 -0.86
C ILE A 82 10.86 14.69 -1.44
N GLY A 83 10.48 13.62 -0.70
CA GLY A 83 10.76 12.24 -1.09
C GLY A 83 12.25 11.84 -0.98
N GLY A 84 12.55 10.59 -1.33
CA GLY A 84 13.87 9.99 -1.13
C GLY A 84 14.13 9.67 0.34
N THR A 85 15.27 8.99 0.64
CA THR A 85 15.52 8.50 2.00
C THR A 85 16.69 9.19 2.71
N THR A 86 17.51 9.97 1.98
CA THR A 86 18.71 10.61 2.52
C THR A 86 18.38 11.97 3.15
N LEU A 87 18.07 12.99 2.33
CA LEU A 87 17.81 14.34 2.83
C LEU A 87 16.53 14.40 3.67
N ALA A 88 15.48 13.69 3.25
CA ALA A 88 14.23 13.60 4.01
C ALA A 88 14.45 12.97 5.38
N GLY A 89 15.22 11.88 5.47
CA GLY A 89 15.57 11.25 6.75
C GLY A 89 16.36 12.18 7.66
N THR A 90 17.37 12.89 7.12
CA THR A 90 18.14 13.89 7.88
C THR A 90 17.25 15.02 8.38
N LEU A 91 16.33 15.52 7.55
CA LEU A 91 15.41 16.59 7.93
C LEU A 91 14.48 16.15 9.06
N ILE A 92 13.84 14.99 8.93
CA ILE A 92 12.92 14.47 9.95
C ILE A 92 13.66 14.24 11.26
N LYS A 93 14.82 13.58 11.23
CA LYS A 93 15.64 13.35 12.41
C LYS A 93 15.98 14.65 13.13
N LYS A 94 16.53 15.63 12.38
CA LYS A 94 16.89 16.95 12.93
C LYS A 94 15.67 17.72 13.47
N ALA A 95 14.51 17.61 12.82
CA ALA A 95 13.29 18.23 13.32
C ALA A 95 12.86 17.64 14.67
N LEU A 96 12.85 16.31 14.80
CA LEU A 96 12.51 15.61 16.04
C LEU A 96 13.52 15.93 17.17
N GLU A 97 14.83 15.93 16.86
CA GLU A 97 15.87 16.31 17.82
C GLU A 97 15.72 17.76 18.31
N ASN A 98 15.15 18.65 17.50
CA ASN A 98 14.90 20.06 17.83
C ASN A 98 13.47 20.33 18.35
N GLY A 99 12.76 19.29 18.83
CA GLY A 99 11.45 19.44 19.47
C GLY A 99 10.31 19.78 18.52
N LYS A 100 10.39 19.39 17.23
CA LYS A 100 9.34 19.66 16.24
C LYS A 100 8.65 18.38 15.80
N SER A 101 7.33 18.37 15.84
CA SER A 101 6.53 17.30 15.23
C SER A 101 6.65 17.32 13.70
N VAL A 102 6.42 16.16 13.09
CA VAL A 102 6.61 15.98 11.65
C VAL A 102 5.38 15.38 11.00
N VAL A 103 5.04 15.88 9.81
CA VAL A 103 4.08 15.25 8.89
C VAL A 103 4.84 14.83 7.64
N THR A 104 4.69 13.58 7.19
CA THR A 104 5.37 13.08 6.00
C THR A 104 4.46 12.25 5.09
N ALA A 105 4.67 12.33 3.78
CA ALA A 105 4.07 11.44 2.79
C ALA A 105 5.07 10.37 2.28
N ASN A 106 6.22 10.22 2.93
CA ASN A 106 7.36 9.46 2.44
C ASN A 106 7.35 8.01 2.91
N LYS A 107 6.51 7.21 2.26
CA LYS A 107 6.36 5.79 2.57
C LYS A 107 7.67 4.99 2.48
N ALA A 108 8.55 5.32 1.51
CA ALA A 108 9.80 4.61 1.31
C ALA A 108 10.75 4.84 2.50
N LEU A 109 10.88 6.08 2.95
CA LEU A 109 11.68 6.41 4.14
C LEU A 109 11.14 5.70 5.39
N LEU A 110 9.82 5.71 5.59
CA LEU A 110 9.20 5.06 6.74
C LEU A 110 9.32 3.52 6.68
N ALA A 111 9.27 2.93 5.48
CA ALA A 111 9.49 1.49 5.32
C ALA A 111 10.95 1.09 5.62
N GLU A 112 11.93 1.95 5.26
CA GLU A 112 13.37 1.71 5.44
C GLU A 112 13.85 2.08 6.85
N LYS A 113 13.52 3.28 7.34
CA LYS A 113 14.04 3.88 8.58
C LYS A 113 12.95 4.25 9.59
N GLY A 114 11.73 3.81 9.38
CA GLY A 114 10.60 4.23 10.21
C GLY A 114 10.78 3.89 11.67
N GLU A 115 11.37 2.73 12.02
CA GLU A 115 11.55 2.33 13.42
C GLU A 115 12.44 3.32 14.18
N GLU A 116 13.56 3.76 13.59
CA GLU A 116 14.44 4.77 14.20
C GLU A 116 13.69 6.10 14.37
N LEU A 117 12.95 6.53 13.36
CA LEU A 117 12.27 7.82 13.38
C LEU A 117 11.06 7.84 14.33
N PHE A 118 10.30 6.73 14.40
CA PHE A 118 9.20 6.60 15.36
C PHE A 118 9.73 6.55 16.81
N ALA A 119 10.79 5.79 17.07
CA ALA A 119 11.42 5.75 18.39
C ALA A 119 11.93 7.14 18.83
N LEU A 120 12.57 7.88 17.91
CA LEU A 120 13.07 9.23 18.19
C LEU A 120 11.92 10.21 18.46
N ALA A 121 10.80 10.09 17.74
CA ALA A 121 9.61 10.91 18.00
C ALA A 121 9.03 10.62 19.39
N GLU A 122 8.92 9.34 19.76
CA GLU A 122 8.42 8.90 21.06
C GLU A 122 9.33 9.36 22.21
N GLU A 123 10.65 9.19 22.09
CA GLU A 123 11.64 9.64 23.08
C GLU A 123 11.56 11.14 23.36
N ASN A 124 11.20 11.94 22.35
CA ASN A 124 11.06 13.39 22.48
C ASN A 124 9.62 13.85 22.77
N ASN A 125 8.67 12.92 22.98
CA ASN A 125 7.25 13.21 23.13
C ASN A 125 6.68 14.04 21.96
N LEU A 126 7.06 13.70 20.73
CA LEU A 126 6.66 14.35 19.50
C LEU A 126 5.86 13.39 18.62
N SER A 127 5.09 13.94 17.70
CA SER A 127 4.31 13.15 16.74
C SER A 127 5.02 13.10 15.37
N LEU A 128 5.09 11.89 14.82
CA LEU A 128 5.43 11.66 13.41
C LEU A 128 4.16 11.14 12.70
N ALA A 129 3.45 12.03 12.02
CA ALA A 129 2.19 11.75 11.33
C ALA A 129 2.45 11.39 9.86
N TYR A 130 1.71 10.40 9.32
CA TYR A 130 2.03 9.83 8.02
C TYR A 130 0.82 9.29 7.24
N GLU A 131 -0.37 9.85 7.46
CA GLU A 131 -1.61 9.45 6.74
C GLU A 131 -1.39 9.41 5.23
N ALA A 132 -0.76 10.45 4.69
CA ALA A 132 -0.48 10.60 3.27
C ALA A 132 0.50 9.53 2.71
N SER A 133 1.20 8.80 3.56
CA SER A 133 2.11 7.72 3.16
C SER A 133 1.38 6.42 2.82
N VAL A 134 0.12 6.27 3.25
CA VAL A 134 -0.67 5.04 3.06
C VAL A 134 -1.99 5.35 2.39
N ALA A 135 -2.24 4.77 1.21
CA ALA A 135 -3.51 4.87 0.48
C ALA A 135 -4.01 6.29 0.15
N GLY A 136 -3.12 7.29 0.08
CA GLY A 136 -3.43 8.63 -0.41
C GLY A 136 -4.49 9.36 0.39
N ALA A 137 -5.69 9.52 -0.16
CA ALA A 137 -6.79 10.25 0.47
C ALA A 137 -7.60 9.43 1.49
N ILE A 138 -7.37 8.12 1.58
CA ILE A 138 -8.10 7.23 2.48
C ILE A 138 -7.56 7.40 3.90
N PRO A 139 -8.36 7.84 4.89
CA PRO A 139 -7.89 8.12 6.25
C PRO A 139 -7.72 6.83 7.08
N VAL A 140 -6.88 5.91 6.60
CA VAL A 140 -6.72 4.59 7.20
C VAL A 140 -5.86 4.60 8.45
N VAL A 141 -4.82 5.47 8.50
CA VAL A 141 -3.93 5.57 9.66
C VAL A 141 -4.70 6.10 10.86
N GLN A 142 -5.42 7.23 10.70
CA GLN A 142 -6.27 7.77 11.76
C GLN A 142 -7.43 6.82 12.12
N THR A 143 -8.01 6.14 11.13
CA THR A 143 -9.07 5.15 11.40
C THR A 143 -8.58 4.06 12.33
N ILE A 144 -7.43 3.44 12.04
CA ILE A 144 -6.89 2.36 12.87
C ILE A 144 -6.42 2.91 14.23
N LYS A 145 -5.67 4.04 14.21
CA LYS A 145 -5.07 4.64 15.41
C LYS A 145 -6.13 5.14 16.40
N ASP A 146 -7.13 5.83 15.91
CA ASP A 146 -8.08 6.57 16.75
C ASP A 146 -9.44 5.85 16.83
N SER A 147 -10.11 5.63 15.69
CA SER A 147 -11.46 5.09 15.66
C SER A 147 -11.53 3.60 16.04
N LEU A 148 -10.51 2.83 15.70
CA LEU A 148 -10.42 1.40 15.98
C LEU A 148 -9.48 1.05 17.14
N ALA A 149 -9.00 2.02 17.91
CA ALA A 149 -8.04 1.81 19.00
C ALA A 149 -8.52 0.79 20.06
N GLY A 150 -9.82 0.66 20.26
CA GLY A 150 -10.42 -0.34 21.15
C GLY A 150 -10.68 -1.71 20.52
N ASN A 151 -10.31 -1.92 19.25
CA ASN A 151 -10.53 -3.18 18.53
C ASN A 151 -9.25 -4.00 18.42
N LYS A 152 -9.39 -5.32 18.48
CA LYS A 152 -8.37 -6.24 18.00
C LYS A 152 -8.56 -6.38 16.48
N ILE A 153 -7.63 -5.87 15.71
CA ILE A 153 -7.63 -6.04 14.25
C ILE A 153 -7.24 -7.49 13.94
N GLU A 154 -8.06 -8.17 13.14
CA GLU A 154 -7.90 -9.57 12.78
C GLU A 154 -7.27 -9.71 11.41
N THR A 155 -7.78 -8.95 10.41
CA THR A 155 -7.25 -8.96 9.04
C THR A 155 -7.29 -7.60 8.39
N ILE A 156 -6.35 -7.37 7.47
CA ILE A 156 -6.31 -6.23 6.56
C ILE A 156 -6.08 -6.76 5.15
N PHE A 157 -6.95 -6.38 4.22
CA PHE A 157 -6.80 -6.60 2.79
C PHE A 157 -6.85 -5.26 2.07
N GLY A 158 -5.85 -4.95 1.23
CA GLY A 158 -5.79 -3.64 0.60
C GLY A 158 -5.39 -3.68 -0.87
N ILE A 159 -6.17 -2.99 -1.71
CA ILE A 159 -5.72 -2.50 -3.01
C ILE A 159 -4.91 -1.23 -2.71
N LEU A 160 -3.59 -1.36 -2.55
CA LEU A 160 -2.71 -0.31 -2.04
C LEU A 160 -1.96 0.45 -3.14
N ASN A 161 -2.09 0.00 -4.40
CA ASN A 161 -1.43 0.63 -5.54
C ASN A 161 -2.44 0.88 -6.67
N GLY A 162 -2.66 2.17 -7.01
CA GLY A 162 -3.62 2.59 -8.02
C GLY A 162 -3.20 2.23 -9.44
N THR A 163 -1.90 2.29 -9.76
CA THR A 163 -1.35 1.92 -11.07
C THR A 163 -1.62 0.45 -11.40
N SER A 164 -1.30 -0.43 -10.47
CA SER A 164 -1.53 -1.87 -10.61
C SER A 164 -3.02 -2.19 -10.73
N ASN A 165 -3.87 -1.53 -9.93
CA ASN A 165 -5.32 -1.73 -10.01
C ASN A 165 -5.89 -1.21 -11.34
N TYR A 166 -5.40 -0.08 -11.85
CA TYR A 166 -5.78 0.44 -13.17
C TYR A 166 -5.44 -0.57 -14.28
N ILE A 167 -4.20 -1.10 -14.30
CA ILE A 167 -3.76 -2.08 -15.29
C ILE A 167 -4.69 -3.30 -15.28
N LEU A 168 -4.95 -3.89 -14.12
CA LEU A 168 -5.84 -5.05 -13.99
C LEU A 168 -7.29 -4.73 -14.40
N SER A 169 -7.76 -3.52 -14.11
CA SER A 169 -9.11 -3.07 -14.51
C SER A 169 -9.20 -2.92 -16.02
N GLU A 170 -8.18 -2.36 -16.67
CA GLU A 170 -8.11 -2.19 -18.11
C GLU A 170 -8.10 -3.55 -18.82
N MET A 171 -7.22 -4.47 -18.37
CA MET A 171 -7.19 -5.85 -18.87
C MET A 171 -8.53 -6.56 -18.69
N SER A 172 -9.19 -6.36 -17.56
CA SER A 172 -10.49 -7.00 -17.26
C SER A 172 -11.63 -6.44 -18.12
N SER A 173 -11.66 -5.13 -18.34
CA SER A 173 -12.76 -4.47 -19.05
C SER A 173 -12.66 -4.60 -20.56
N HIS A 174 -11.45 -4.54 -21.11
CA HIS A 174 -11.22 -4.49 -22.55
C HIS A 174 -10.55 -5.75 -23.11
N GLY A 175 -10.12 -6.69 -22.26
CA GLY A 175 -9.42 -7.91 -22.67
C GLY A 175 -8.03 -7.66 -23.25
N THR A 176 -7.43 -6.51 -22.91
CA THR A 176 -6.08 -6.13 -23.36
C THR A 176 -5.01 -6.93 -22.66
N GLU A 177 -3.86 -7.13 -23.31
CA GLU A 177 -2.70 -7.74 -22.69
C GLU A 177 -1.98 -6.75 -21.74
N PHE A 178 -1.18 -7.29 -20.82
CA PHE A 178 -0.50 -6.51 -19.78
C PHE A 178 0.31 -5.33 -20.32
N ASP A 179 1.15 -5.56 -21.36
CA ASP A 179 2.00 -4.51 -21.92
C ASP A 179 1.21 -3.36 -22.56
N GLU A 180 0.05 -3.66 -23.15
CA GLU A 180 -0.85 -2.66 -23.72
C GLU A 180 -1.53 -1.84 -22.62
N ALA A 181 -2.04 -2.50 -21.59
CA ALA A 181 -2.63 -1.85 -20.43
C ALA A 181 -1.61 -0.96 -19.68
N LEU A 182 -0.34 -1.42 -19.54
CA LEU A 182 0.73 -0.63 -18.96
C LEU A 182 1.04 0.63 -19.80
N LYS A 183 1.16 0.51 -21.13
CA LYS A 183 1.35 1.67 -22.01
C LYS A 183 0.20 2.67 -21.89
N MET A 184 -1.03 2.19 -21.74
CA MET A 184 -2.19 3.05 -21.51
C MET A 184 -2.08 3.78 -20.17
N ALA A 185 -1.69 3.07 -19.09
CA ALA A 185 -1.46 3.66 -17.77
C ALA A 185 -0.38 4.76 -17.83
N GLN A 186 0.72 4.54 -18.56
CA GLN A 186 1.79 5.53 -18.76
C GLN A 186 1.28 6.76 -19.54
N LYS A 187 0.53 6.54 -20.62
CA LYS A 187 -0.05 7.63 -21.43
C LYS A 187 -1.01 8.52 -20.63
N LEU A 188 -1.76 7.94 -19.69
CA LEU A 188 -2.70 8.65 -18.83
C LEU A 188 -2.04 9.23 -17.57
N GLY A 189 -0.74 8.98 -17.35
CA GLY A 189 0.02 9.48 -16.20
C GLY A 189 -0.24 8.70 -14.90
N PHE A 190 -0.85 7.52 -14.96
CA PHE A 190 -0.98 6.62 -13.80
C PHE A 190 0.29 5.82 -13.52
N ALA A 191 1.13 5.57 -14.54
CA ALA A 191 2.41 4.92 -14.41
C ALA A 191 3.54 5.84 -14.88
N GLU A 192 4.67 5.81 -14.17
CA GLU A 192 5.90 6.49 -14.58
C GLU A 192 6.62 5.72 -15.70
N ALA A 193 7.70 6.32 -16.24
CA ALA A 193 8.53 5.67 -17.26
C ALA A 193 9.16 4.36 -16.73
N ASP A 194 9.60 4.34 -15.47
CA ASP A 194 9.97 3.13 -14.76
C ASP A 194 8.86 2.76 -13.74
N PRO A 195 7.96 1.85 -14.10
CA PRO A 195 6.84 1.47 -13.27
C PRO A 195 7.18 0.33 -12.29
N THR A 196 8.44 -0.07 -12.15
CA THR A 196 8.89 -1.29 -11.44
C THR A 196 8.33 -1.37 -10.02
N LEU A 197 8.37 -0.28 -9.26
CA LEU A 197 7.84 -0.28 -7.89
C LEU A 197 6.34 -0.60 -7.82
N ASP A 198 5.58 -0.17 -8.82
CA ASP A 198 4.14 -0.39 -8.88
C ASP A 198 3.81 -1.82 -9.34
N ILE A 199 4.34 -2.21 -10.51
CA ILE A 199 3.95 -3.48 -11.15
C ILE A 199 4.58 -4.72 -10.51
N ASP A 200 5.69 -4.57 -9.79
CA ASP A 200 6.33 -5.65 -9.03
C ASP A 200 5.83 -5.70 -7.57
N GLY A 201 4.93 -4.78 -7.16
CA GLY A 201 4.24 -4.83 -5.87
C GLY A 201 4.99 -4.18 -4.70
N PHE A 202 6.17 -3.61 -4.91
CA PHE A 202 6.99 -3.03 -3.83
C PHE A 202 6.35 -1.79 -3.20
N ASP A 203 5.64 -0.95 -3.97
CA ASP A 203 4.89 0.18 -3.43
C ASP A 203 3.80 -0.30 -2.45
N ALA A 204 3.06 -1.33 -2.83
CA ALA A 204 2.05 -1.94 -1.96
C ALA A 204 2.68 -2.57 -0.71
N ALA A 205 3.88 -3.17 -0.84
CA ALA A 205 4.61 -3.77 0.27
C ALA A 205 5.06 -2.74 1.31
N HIS A 206 5.57 -1.58 0.88
CA HIS A 206 5.91 -0.49 1.80
C HIS A 206 4.70 -0.02 2.60
N LYS A 207 3.55 0.15 1.95
CA LYS A 207 2.31 0.56 2.61
C LYS A 207 1.77 -0.51 3.56
N LEU A 208 1.83 -1.78 3.15
CA LEU A 208 1.39 -2.89 3.99
C LEU A 208 2.22 -3.01 5.27
N LYS A 209 3.54 -2.82 5.20
CA LYS A 209 4.41 -2.80 6.39
C LYS A 209 3.96 -1.74 7.40
N LEU A 210 3.62 -0.54 6.92
CA LEU A 210 3.13 0.53 7.80
C LEU A 210 1.77 0.17 8.42
N LEU A 211 0.88 -0.47 7.67
CA LEU A 211 -0.41 -0.95 8.19
C LEU A 211 -0.24 -2.05 9.23
N ILE A 212 0.69 -2.98 9.03
CA ILE A 212 1.01 -4.04 10.01
C ILE A 212 1.50 -3.43 11.31
N ARG A 213 2.45 -2.48 11.23
CA ARG A 213 2.95 -1.76 12.41
C ARG A 213 1.80 -1.11 13.17
N LEU A 214 0.90 -0.45 12.46
CA LEU A 214 -0.19 0.30 13.06
C LEU A 214 -1.26 -0.61 13.70
N ALA A 215 -1.63 -1.69 13.02
CA ALA A 215 -2.71 -2.58 13.43
C ALA A 215 -2.35 -3.48 14.62
N TRP A 216 -1.12 -3.97 14.66
CA TRP A 216 -0.69 -4.95 15.67
C TRP A 216 0.42 -4.45 16.60
N GLY A 217 0.91 -3.23 16.41
CA GLY A 217 1.92 -2.65 17.27
C GLY A 217 3.24 -3.42 17.25
N VAL A 218 3.67 -3.93 16.09
CA VAL A 218 4.86 -4.77 15.94
C VAL A 218 5.77 -4.28 14.81
N HIS A 219 7.04 -4.61 14.90
CA HIS A 219 7.97 -4.47 13.79
C HIS A 219 7.93 -5.71 12.91
N TYR A 220 7.59 -5.54 11.61
CA TYR A 220 7.62 -6.60 10.61
C TYR A 220 8.81 -6.36 9.65
N PRO A 221 9.82 -7.26 9.60
CA PRO A 221 10.97 -7.09 8.71
C PRO A 221 10.54 -7.11 7.24
N TYR A 222 10.90 -6.06 6.50
CA TYR A 222 10.49 -5.91 5.09
C TYR A 222 10.96 -7.07 4.21
N GLU A 223 12.16 -7.59 4.44
CA GLU A 223 12.78 -8.70 3.72
C GLU A 223 12.07 -10.07 3.94
N LYS A 224 11.18 -10.14 4.93
CA LYS A 224 10.35 -11.31 5.20
C LYS A 224 8.98 -11.24 4.53
N LEU A 225 8.62 -10.06 3.99
CA LEU A 225 7.35 -9.90 3.30
C LEU A 225 7.42 -10.58 1.92
N SER A 226 6.53 -11.52 1.67
CA SER A 226 6.40 -12.15 0.35
C SER A 226 5.77 -11.16 -0.62
N VAL A 227 6.46 -10.86 -1.73
CA VAL A 227 5.98 -9.91 -2.74
C VAL A 227 5.99 -10.56 -4.12
N GLN A 228 4.84 -10.55 -4.78
CA GLN A 228 4.65 -10.98 -6.16
C GLN A 228 3.93 -9.90 -6.94
N GLY A 229 4.51 -9.50 -8.08
CA GLY A 229 3.94 -8.50 -8.99
C GLY A 229 3.01 -9.05 -10.06
N LEU A 230 2.68 -8.20 -11.05
CA LEU A 230 1.67 -8.43 -12.07
C LEU A 230 2.21 -8.99 -13.40
N ARG A 231 3.54 -8.97 -13.64
CA ARG A 231 4.14 -9.18 -14.97
C ARG A 231 3.71 -10.47 -15.68
N ASN A 232 3.30 -11.48 -14.92
CA ASN A 232 2.95 -12.80 -15.45
C ASN A 232 1.45 -12.99 -15.68
N ILE A 233 0.63 -11.96 -15.46
CA ILE A 233 -0.82 -12.02 -15.66
C ILE A 233 -1.13 -11.74 -17.13
N SER A 234 -1.91 -12.62 -17.76
CA SER A 234 -2.38 -12.47 -19.12
C SER A 234 -3.88 -12.16 -19.18
N ALA A 235 -4.35 -11.63 -20.30
CA ALA A 235 -5.79 -11.48 -20.58
C ALA A 235 -6.54 -12.81 -20.45
N MET A 236 -5.86 -13.92 -20.76
CA MET A 236 -6.41 -15.28 -20.60
C MET A 236 -6.69 -15.62 -19.14
N ASP A 237 -5.80 -15.26 -18.20
CA ASP A 237 -6.02 -15.50 -16.76
C ASP A 237 -7.23 -14.73 -16.24
N ILE A 238 -7.38 -13.49 -16.69
CA ILE A 238 -8.55 -12.65 -16.34
C ILE A 238 -9.85 -13.23 -16.91
N ALA A 239 -9.83 -13.71 -18.16
CA ALA A 239 -10.99 -14.34 -18.77
C ALA A 239 -11.39 -15.64 -18.05
N PHE A 240 -10.42 -16.44 -17.63
CA PHE A 240 -10.67 -17.65 -16.84
C PHE A 240 -11.21 -17.31 -15.45
N ALA A 241 -10.57 -16.39 -14.73
CA ALA A 241 -11.03 -15.95 -13.42
C ALA A 241 -12.49 -15.49 -13.49
N ARG A 242 -12.83 -14.64 -14.47
CA ARG A 242 -14.22 -14.20 -14.72
C ARG A 242 -15.17 -15.36 -14.98
N SER A 243 -14.79 -16.35 -15.80
CA SER A 243 -15.62 -17.52 -16.10
C SER A 243 -15.89 -18.39 -14.88
N LEU A 244 -15.02 -18.30 -13.87
CA LEU A 244 -15.12 -18.99 -12.58
C LEU A 244 -15.82 -18.15 -11.50
N GLY A 245 -16.25 -16.91 -11.82
CA GLY A 245 -16.92 -16.00 -10.88
C GLY A 245 -15.94 -15.19 -9.99
N TYR A 246 -14.69 -15.04 -10.41
CA TYR A 246 -13.64 -14.32 -9.69
C TYR A 246 -13.12 -13.12 -10.47
N SER A 247 -12.52 -12.17 -9.74
CA SER A 247 -11.72 -11.06 -10.27
C SER A 247 -10.29 -11.18 -9.76
N ILE A 248 -9.30 -10.81 -10.58
CA ILE A 248 -7.90 -10.76 -10.16
C ILE A 248 -7.59 -9.35 -9.66
N LYS A 249 -7.06 -9.24 -8.43
CA LYS A 249 -6.57 -7.99 -7.84
C LYS A 249 -5.19 -8.19 -7.22
N LEU A 250 -4.35 -7.15 -7.25
CA LEU A 250 -3.11 -7.12 -6.46
C LEU A 250 -3.45 -6.65 -5.05
N LEU A 251 -3.35 -7.54 -4.06
CA LEU A 251 -3.66 -7.20 -2.68
C LEU A 251 -2.42 -7.23 -1.79
N GLY A 252 -2.29 -6.20 -0.94
CA GLY A 252 -1.59 -6.32 0.32
C GLY A 252 -2.51 -7.02 1.31
N GLN A 253 -2.00 -8.08 1.93
CA GLN A 253 -2.75 -8.95 2.82
C GLN A 253 -1.99 -9.09 4.12
N ALA A 254 -2.63 -8.89 5.26
CA ALA A 254 -2.07 -9.21 6.56
C ALA A 254 -3.17 -9.68 7.51
N GLY A 255 -2.84 -10.62 8.38
CA GLY A 255 -3.77 -11.14 9.37
C GLY A 255 -3.09 -11.93 10.47
N LEU A 256 -3.78 -12.10 11.59
CA LEU A 256 -3.37 -12.95 12.70
C LEU A 256 -3.83 -14.39 12.46
N ARG A 257 -2.88 -15.32 12.50
CA ARG A 257 -3.13 -16.75 12.48
C ARG A 257 -2.37 -17.41 13.63
N HIS A 258 -3.07 -17.98 14.58
CA HIS A 258 -2.47 -18.57 15.79
C HIS A 258 -1.47 -17.64 16.51
N ASP A 259 -1.84 -16.34 16.65
CA ASP A 259 -1.03 -15.27 17.22
C ASP A 259 0.26 -14.93 16.43
N GLU A 260 0.42 -15.45 15.22
CA GLU A 260 1.46 -15.06 14.27
C GLU A 260 0.89 -14.18 13.15
N ILE A 261 1.71 -13.25 12.63
CA ILE A 261 1.31 -12.41 11.50
C ILE A 261 1.69 -13.11 10.19
N GLU A 262 0.67 -13.42 9.40
CA GLU A 262 0.80 -13.78 8.00
C GLU A 262 0.63 -12.54 7.14
N ALA A 263 1.60 -12.25 6.26
CA ALA A 263 1.53 -11.08 5.38
C ALA A 263 2.13 -11.36 4.01
N ALA A 264 1.49 -10.82 2.96
CA ALA A 264 1.96 -10.92 1.58
C ALA A 264 1.42 -9.78 0.72
N VAL A 265 2.12 -9.49 -0.38
CA VAL A 265 1.59 -8.73 -1.52
C VAL A 265 1.60 -9.64 -2.73
N SER A 266 0.44 -9.92 -3.30
CA SER A 266 0.34 -10.80 -4.45
C SER A 266 -0.94 -10.58 -5.24
N PRO A 267 -0.95 -10.97 -6.53
CA PRO A 267 -2.19 -11.17 -7.27
C PRO A 267 -3.01 -12.29 -6.63
N VAL A 268 -4.29 -12.05 -6.44
CA VAL A 268 -5.23 -13.03 -5.87
C VAL A 268 -6.53 -13.05 -6.65
N LEU A 269 -7.20 -14.18 -6.67
CA LEU A 269 -8.58 -14.30 -7.12
C LEU A 269 -9.50 -14.02 -5.95
N ILE A 270 -10.38 -13.05 -6.12
CA ILE A 270 -11.44 -12.73 -5.15
C ILE A 270 -12.81 -12.90 -5.78
N PRO A 271 -13.82 -13.41 -5.05
CA PRO A 271 -15.16 -13.56 -5.58
C PRO A 271 -15.67 -12.25 -6.18
N SER A 272 -16.24 -12.27 -7.39
CA SER A 272 -16.73 -11.06 -8.07
C SER A 272 -17.87 -10.35 -7.30
N SER A 273 -18.47 -11.02 -6.32
CA SER A 273 -19.46 -10.44 -5.40
C SER A 273 -18.82 -9.57 -4.30
N ALA A 274 -17.54 -9.79 -3.98
CA ALA A 274 -16.84 -9.05 -2.92
C ALA A 274 -16.66 -7.56 -3.28
N MET A 275 -16.68 -6.69 -2.28
CA MET A 275 -16.52 -5.23 -2.48
C MET A 275 -15.17 -4.89 -3.11
N LEU A 276 -14.08 -5.52 -2.67
CA LEU A 276 -12.74 -5.33 -3.25
C LEU A 276 -12.67 -5.68 -4.73
N ALA A 277 -13.45 -6.67 -5.20
CA ALA A 277 -13.49 -7.05 -6.61
C ALA A 277 -14.04 -5.95 -7.52
N ARG A 278 -14.87 -5.07 -6.98
CA ARG A 278 -15.56 -3.98 -7.70
C ARG A 278 -14.81 -2.66 -7.68
N VAL A 279 -13.63 -2.62 -7.06
CA VAL A 279 -12.78 -1.42 -7.05
C VAL A 279 -11.98 -1.38 -8.35
N ASP A 280 -12.40 -0.55 -9.28
CA ASP A 280 -11.78 -0.43 -10.61
C ASP A 280 -10.99 0.87 -10.76
N GLY A 281 -10.22 0.98 -11.85
CA GLY A 281 -9.41 2.15 -12.17
C GLY A 281 -8.24 2.35 -11.19
N ALA A 282 -7.85 3.60 -11.00
CA ALA A 282 -6.72 3.97 -10.13
C ALA A 282 -7.12 4.16 -8.66
N PHE A 283 -8.26 3.60 -8.24
CA PHE A 283 -8.71 3.69 -6.85
C PHE A 283 -7.99 2.68 -5.96
N ASN A 284 -7.79 3.08 -4.71
CA ASN A 284 -7.38 2.21 -3.62
C ASN A 284 -8.60 1.83 -2.77
N ALA A 285 -8.47 0.69 -2.08
CA ALA A 285 -9.45 0.29 -1.08
C ALA A 285 -8.77 -0.54 0.01
N ILE A 286 -9.29 -0.45 1.22
CA ILE A 286 -8.80 -1.21 2.36
C ILE A 286 -10.01 -1.81 3.08
N HIS A 287 -9.95 -3.11 3.26
CA HIS A 287 -10.91 -3.90 4.01
C HIS A 287 -10.25 -4.32 5.33
N ILE A 288 -10.83 -3.94 6.45
CA ILE A 288 -10.35 -4.23 7.79
C ILE A 288 -11.43 -5.04 8.50
N ASN A 289 -11.04 -6.17 9.08
CA ASN A 289 -11.89 -6.90 10.02
C ASN A 289 -11.33 -6.74 11.43
N GLY A 290 -12.20 -6.42 12.35
CA GLY A 290 -11.88 -6.32 13.77
C GLY A 290 -12.94 -7.02 14.62
N ASN A 291 -12.53 -7.50 15.78
CA ASN A 291 -13.36 -8.33 16.66
C ASN A 291 -14.68 -7.66 17.11
N ALA A 292 -14.74 -6.33 17.19
CA ALA A 292 -15.92 -5.59 17.63
C ALA A 292 -16.55 -4.79 16.49
N VAL A 293 -15.74 -4.14 15.64
CA VAL A 293 -16.23 -3.35 14.50
C VAL A 293 -16.80 -4.24 13.38
N GLY A 294 -16.38 -5.51 13.30
CA GLY A 294 -16.67 -6.37 12.18
C GLY A 294 -15.95 -5.92 10.91
N SER A 295 -16.63 -5.98 9.77
CA SER A 295 -16.09 -5.62 8.45
C SER A 295 -16.21 -4.12 8.21
N LEU A 296 -15.07 -3.45 8.01
CA LEU A 296 -14.98 -2.05 7.61
C LEU A 296 -14.32 -1.96 6.23
N PHE A 297 -14.92 -1.19 5.33
CA PHE A 297 -14.40 -0.98 3.99
C PHE A 297 -14.17 0.51 3.73
N LEU A 298 -12.92 0.86 3.41
CA LEU A 298 -12.51 2.21 3.05
C LEU A 298 -12.13 2.25 1.58
N HIS A 299 -12.58 3.25 0.84
CA HIS A 299 -12.35 3.38 -0.59
C HIS A 299 -12.11 4.85 -0.97
N GLY A 300 -11.15 5.10 -1.85
CA GLY A 300 -10.83 6.46 -2.30
C GLY A 300 -9.67 6.50 -3.28
N LEU A 301 -9.27 7.72 -3.65
CA LEU A 301 -8.10 7.93 -4.50
C LEU A 301 -6.81 7.60 -3.75
N GLY A 302 -6.00 6.70 -4.29
CA GLY A 302 -4.73 6.26 -3.70
C GLY A 302 -3.58 7.24 -3.87
N ALA A 303 -3.72 8.23 -4.76
CA ALA A 303 -2.72 9.26 -5.08
C ALA A 303 -3.40 10.48 -5.69
N GLY A 304 -2.63 11.54 -5.90
CA GLY A 304 -3.08 12.78 -6.54
C GLY A 304 -2.73 14.01 -5.71
N SER A 305 -2.73 15.18 -6.34
CA SER A 305 -2.32 16.42 -5.69
C SER A 305 -3.21 16.76 -4.49
N LEU A 306 -4.47 17.06 -4.72
CA LEU A 306 -5.43 17.43 -3.66
C LEU A 306 -5.80 16.24 -2.74
N PRO A 307 -6.02 15.01 -3.24
CA PRO A 307 -6.30 13.88 -2.38
C PRO A 307 -5.22 13.61 -1.33
N THR A 308 -3.95 13.56 -1.75
CA THR A 308 -2.82 13.34 -0.83
C THR A 308 -2.58 14.55 0.07
N ALA A 309 -2.72 15.76 -0.46
CA ALA A 309 -2.63 17.00 0.33
C ALA A 309 -3.72 17.09 1.40
N SER A 310 -4.91 16.53 1.15
CA SER A 310 -5.98 16.46 2.15
C SER A 310 -5.58 15.59 3.35
N ALA A 311 -4.91 14.46 3.13
CA ALA A 311 -4.38 13.62 4.20
C ALA A 311 -3.27 14.35 5.00
N VAL A 312 -2.35 15.04 4.30
CA VAL A 312 -1.33 15.89 4.95
C VAL A 312 -1.97 16.97 5.82
N LEU A 313 -3.00 17.65 5.30
CA LEU A 313 -3.70 18.69 6.06
C LEU A 313 -4.44 18.08 7.27
N GLY A 314 -5.04 16.90 7.12
CA GLY A 314 -5.66 16.15 8.21
C GLY A 314 -4.67 15.86 9.33
N ASP A 315 -3.46 15.41 8.99
CA ASP A 315 -2.37 15.19 9.95
C ASP A 315 -1.95 16.49 10.65
N ILE A 316 -1.74 17.58 9.90
CA ILE A 316 -1.41 18.89 10.49
C ILE A 316 -2.50 19.33 11.49
N MET A 317 -3.78 19.19 11.13
CA MET A 317 -4.89 19.56 12.00
C MET A 317 -4.99 18.65 13.23
N SER A 318 -4.65 17.36 13.11
CA SER A 318 -4.57 16.43 14.25
C SER A 318 -3.46 16.86 15.21
N LEU A 319 -2.27 17.18 14.69
CA LEU A 319 -1.16 17.68 15.51
C LEU A 319 -1.47 18.98 16.24
N MET A 320 -2.35 19.83 15.71
CA MET A 320 -2.80 21.04 16.43
C MET A 320 -3.50 20.69 17.74
N LYS A 321 -4.22 19.57 17.80
CA LYS A 321 -4.84 19.08 19.05
C LYS A 321 -3.75 18.59 20.01
N ASP A 322 -2.82 17.78 19.56
CA ASP A 322 -1.75 17.19 20.38
C ASP A 322 -0.81 18.26 20.96
N ILE A 323 -0.44 19.27 20.19
CA ILE A 323 0.46 20.36 20.62
C ILE A 323 -0.19 21.22 21.73
N TYR A 324 -1.51 21.28 21.78
CA TYR A 324 -2.23 22.17 22.69
C TYR A 324 -3.09 21.48 23.74
N ASP A 325 -3.45 20.21 23.53
CA ASP A 325 -4.16 19.37 24.48
C ASP A 325 -3.27 18.15 24.78
N SER A 326 -2.58 18.13 25.90
CA SER A 326 -1.57 17.16 26.32
C SER A 326 -2.07 15.71 26.52
N THR A 327 -2.99 15.25 25.69
CA THR A 327 -3.58 13.89 25.71
C THR A 327 -3.12 13.04 24.53
N GLY A 328 -1.84 13.11 24.18
CA GLY A 328 -1.25 12.31 23.09
C GLY A 328 -1.26 10.81 23.39
N TYR A 329 -1.62 10.00 22.41
CA TYR A 329 -1.47 8.54 22.46
C TYR A 329 0.00 8.19 22.26
N VAL A 330 0.67 7.70 23.31
CA VAL A 330 2.07 7.25 23.26
C VAL A 330 2.10 5.78 22.86
N MET A 331 2.65 5.47 21.69
CA MET A 331 2.92 4.07 21.30
C MET A 331 4.18 3.59 22.03
N GLN A 332 4.04 2.58 22.89
CA GLN A 332 5.15 1.93 23.56
C GLN A 332 6.12 1.29 22.54
N LYS A 333 7.35 1.04 22.96
CA LYS A 333 8.36 0.34 22.15
C LYS A 333 7.79 -0.96 21.59
N LEU A 334 7.79 -1.07 20.27
CA LEU A 334 7.16 -2.19 19.59
C LEU A 334 8.00 -3.46 19.71
N PRO A 335 7.40 -4.59 20.12
CA PRO A 335 8.06 -5.89 20.02
C PRO A 335 8.26 -6.30 18.56
N LEU A 336 9.22 -7.19 18.33
CA LEU A 336 9.33 -7.87 17.04
C LEU A 336 8.08 -8.71 16.81
N ALA A 337 7.56 -8.69 15.59
CA ALA A 337 6.44 -9.54 15.21
C ALA A 337 6.81 -11.03 15.30
N SER A 338 5.94 -11.85 15.85
CA SER A 338 5.95 -13.28 15.58
C SER A 338 5.38 -13.50 14.17
N MET A 339 6.16 -14.14 13.32
CA MET A 339 5.86 -14.30 11.90
C MET A 339 5.60 -15.75 11.56
N ALA A 340 4.44 -16.02 10.96
CA ALA A 340 4.19 -17.31 10.34
C ALA A 340 5.16 -17.55 9.17
N LYS A 341 5.51 -18.80 8.94
CA LYS A 341 6.30 -19.16 7.76
C LYS A 341 5.39 -19.10 6.53
N PRO A 342 5.77 -18.39 5.46
CA PRO A 342 4.97 -18.31 4.24
C PRO A 342 4.67 -19.68 3.63
N GLU A 343 5.56 -20.65 3.81
CA GLU A 343 5.45 -22.00 3.32
C GLU A 343 4.29 -22.80 3.97
N ASP A 344 3.97 -22.50 5.24
CA ASP A 344 2.91 -23.16 6.02
C ASP A 344 1.52 -22.55 5.73
N SER A 345 1.48 -21.44 5.01
CA SER A 345 0.23 -20.77 4.63
C SER A 345 -0.64 -21.67 3.76
N VAL A 346 -1.93 -21.74 4.07
CA VAL A 346 -2.90 -22.62 3.39
C VAL A 346 -3.84 -21.77 2.55
N SER A 347 -4.07 -22.19 1.31
CA SER A 347 -4.99 -21.52 0.38
C SER A 347 -5.45 -22.48 -0.71
N SER A 348 -6.62 -22.23 -1.29
CA SER A 348 -6.96 -22.75 -2.60
C SER A 348 -6.15 -22.05 -3.68
N TRP A 349 -5.92 -22.70 -4.83
CA TRP A 349 -5.09 -22.17 -5.89
C TRP A 349 -5.76 -22.23 -7.25
N TYR A 350 -5.54 -21.17 -8.03
CA TYR A 350 -5.73 -21.14 -9.47
C TYR A 350 -4.38 -21.42 -10.13
N LEU A 351 -4.35 -22.32 -11.10
CA LEU A 351 -3.17 -22.60 -11.91
C LEU A 351 -3.51 -22.62 -13.38
N ARG A 352 -2.69 -21.94 -14.20
CA ARG A 352 -2.74 -22.07 -15.66
C ARG A 352 -1.44 -22.71 -16.15
N LEU A 353 -1.58 -23.84 -16.82
CA LEU A 353 -0.49 -24.61 -17.42
C LEU A 353 -0.68 -24.63 -18.94
N MET A 354 0.29 -24.14 -19.68
CA MET A 354 0.32 -24.25 -21.15
C MET A 354 1.09 -25.52 -21.50
N VAL A 355 0.38 -26.54 -21.97
CA VAL A 355 0.97 -27.88 -22.15
C VAL A 355 1.05 -28.27 -23.62
N HIS A 356 1.96 -29.22 -23.93
CA HIS A 356 1.98 -29.90 -25.22
C HIS A 356 0.70 -30.72 -25.41
N ASP A 357 0.18 -30.74 -26.67
CA ASP A 357 -1.00 -31.50 -27.02
C ASP A 357 -0.64 -32.99 -27.20
N THR A 358 -0.45 -33.68 -26.10
CA THR A 358 -0.06 -35.09 -26.07
C THR A 358 -0.92 -35.89 -25.11
N VAL A 359 -1.13 -37.17 -25.47
CA VAL A 359 -1.91 -38.09 -24.64
C VAL A 359 -1.22 -38.31 -23.29
N GLY A 360 -2.00 -38.25 -22.22
CA GLY A 360 -1.50 -38.53 -20.86
C GLY A 360 -1.11 -37.33 -20.02
N VAL A 361 -0.98 -36.13 -20.60
CA VAL A 361 -0.56 -34.90 -19.86
C VAL A 361 -1.41 -34.64 -18.63
N LEU A 362 -2.73 -34.70 -18.75
CA LEU A 362 -3.62 -34.50 -17.59
C LEU A 362 -3.42 -35.55 -16.50
N ARG A 363 -3.19 -36.83 -16.88
CA ARG A 363 -2.86 -37.90 -15.92
C ARG A 363 -1.57 -37.60 -15.17
N ASP A 364 -0.54 -37.15 -15.88
CA ASP A 364 0.79 -36.92 -15.30
C ASP A 364 0.76 -35.75 -14.33
N ILE A 365 0.07 -34.63 -14.68
CA ILE A 365 -0.14 -33.49 -13.79
C ILE A 365 -0.96 -33.90 -12.56
N ALA A 366 -2.08 -34.60 -12.75
CA ALA A 366 -2.91 -35.08 -11.65
C ALA A 366 -2.13 -36.04 -10.72
N GLY A 367 -1.25 -36.87 -11.29
CA GLY A 367 -0.34 -37.73 -10.53
C GLY A 367 0.63 -36.95 -9.65
N ILE A 368 1.21 -35.85 -10.17
CA ILE A 368 2.09 -34.97 -9.40
C ILE A 368 1.28 -34.29 -8.28
N PHE A 369 0.09 -33.75 -8.56
CA PHE A 369 -0.74 -33.16 -7.52
C PHE A 369 -1.07 -34.16 -6.41
N ALA A 370 -1.46 -35.38 -6.78
CA ALA A 370 -1.74 -36.44 -5.79
C ALA A 370 -0.51 -36.78 -4.92
N LYS A 371 0.69 -36.83 -5.52
CA LYS A 371 1.96 -37.07 -4.81
C LYS A 371 2.24 -35.99 -3.75
N HIS A 372 1.89 -34.73 -4.04
CA HIS A 372 2.04 -33.59 -3.13
C HIS A 372 0.79 -33.33 -2.28
N SER A 373 -0.15 -34.28 -2.21
CA SER A 373 -1.39 -34.18 -1.44
C SER A 373 -2.28 -32.97 -1.84
N ILE A 374 -2.20 -32.56 -3.10
CA ILE A 374 -3.03 -31.48 -3.65
C ILE A 374 -4.29 -32.08 -4.27
N SER A 375 -5.45 -31.68 -3.74
CA SER A 375 -6.76 -32.09 -4.26
C SER A 375 -7.25 -31.10 -5.33
N ILE A 376 -7.66 -31.61 -6.49
CA ILE A 376 -8.20 -30.82 -7.58
C ILE A 376 -9.68 -30.58 -7.34
N ALA A 377 -10.10 -29.31 -7.27
CA ALA A 377 -11.51 -28.92 -7.18
C ALA A 377 -12.16 -28.83 -8.55
N GLN A 378 -11.43 -28.29 -9.54
CA GLN A 378 -11.92 -28.15 -10.91
C GLN A 378 -10.76 -28.15 -11.91
N VAL A 379 -11.01 -28.69 -13.10
CA VAL A 379 -10.11 -28.60 -14.25
C VAL A 379 -10.88 -28.13 -15.48
N ILE A 380 -10.27 -27.21 -16.22
CA ILE A 380 -10.80 -26.70 -17.48
C ILE A 380 -9.73 -26.87 -18.56
N GLN A 381 -10.08 -27.55 -19.63
CA GLN A 381 -9.26 -27.65 -20.83
C GLN A 381 -9.96 -26.94 -21.98
N LYS A 382 -9.28 -26.01 -22.64
CA LYS A 382 -9.78 -25.33 -23.84
C LYS A 382 -9.07 -25.85 -25.10
N LYS A 383 -9.58 -25.41 -26.27
CA LYS A 383 -8.98 -25.76 -27.57
C LYS A 383 -7.53 -25.27 -27.62
N LYS A 384 -6.70 -26.02 -28.36
CA LYS A 384 -5.32 -25.70 -28.67
C LYS A 384 -5.17 -24.28 -29.19
N GLN A 385 -4.17 -23.56 -28.71
CA GLN A 385 -3.75 -22.24 -29.16
C GLN A 385 -2.33 -22.32 -29.76
N GLU A 386 -1.80 -21.21 -30.28
CA GLU A 386 -0.45 -21.19 -30.86
C GLU A 386 0.63 -21.69 -29.89
N ASN A 387 0.50 -21.38 -28.59
CA ASN A 387 1.44 -21.73 -27.54
C ASN A 387 1.09 -23.03 -26.78
N GLY A 388 0.21 -23.89 -27.34
CA GLY A 388 -0.17 -25.16 -26.73
C GLY A 388 -1.63 -25.23 -26.27
N VAL A 389 -1.90 -26.20 -25.41
CA VAL A 389 -3.24 -26.41 -24.83
C VAL A 389 -3.29 -25.82 -23.43
N PRO A 390 -4.15 -24.83 -23.16
CA PRO A 390 -4.30 -24.32 -21.82
C PRO A 390 -5.09 -25.30 -20.94
N LEU A 391 -4.46 -25.74 -19.84
CA LEU A 391 -5.07 -26.46 -18.74
C LEU A 391 -5.16 -25.53 -17.53
N VAL A 392 -6.36 -25.29 -17.04
CA VAL A 392 -6.61 -24.49 -15.85
C VAL A 392 -7.12 -25.37 -14.74
N PHE A 393 -6.47 -25.30 -13.58
CA PHE A 393 -6.84 -26.03 -12.38
C PHE A 393 -7.27 -25.06 -11.29
N MET A 394 -8.33 -25.42 -10.57
CA MET A 394 -8.64 -24.93 -9.25
C MET A 394 -8.37 -26.05 -8.26
N THR A 395 -7.69 -25.77 -7.16
CA THR A 395 -7.44 -26.76 -6.12
C THR A 395 -8.30 -26.51 -4.89
N HIS A 396 -8.49 -27.52 -4.07
CA HIS A 396 -8.86 -27.31 -2.68
C HIS A 396 -7.69 -26.72 -1.91
N GLU A 397 -7.88 -26.38 -0.65
CA GLU A 397 -6.84 -25.82 0.22
C GLU A 397 -5.61 -26.73 0.27
N THR A 398 -4.44 -26.12 0.13
CA THR A 398 -3.13 -26.78 0.26
C THR A 398 -2.09 -25.75 0.73
N THR A 399 -0.96 -26.23 1.26
CA THR A 399 0.12 -25.36 1.70
C THR A 399 0.87 -24.74 0.51
N VAL A 400 1.46 -23.58 0.73
CA VAL A 400 2.35 -22.93 -0.26
C VAL A 400 3.52 -23.84 -0.60
N GLU A 401 4.08 -24.56 0.38
CA GLU A 401 5.16 -25.52 0.18
C GLU A 401 4.77 -26.67 -0.76
N ALA A 402 3.61 -27.29 -0.51
CA ALA A 402 3.11 -28.37 -1.36
C ALA A 402 2.91 -27.90 -2.81
N MET A 403 2.30 -26.73 -2.99
CA MET A 403 2.10 -26.13 -4.30
C MET A 403 3.41 -25.81 -5.01
N LYS A 404 4.38 -25.21 -4.31
CA LYS A 404 5.71 -24.90 -4.85
C LYS A 404 6.44 -26.16 -5.30
N ASN A 405 6.42 -27.22 -4.50
CA ASN A 405 7.06 -28.49 -4.83
C ASN A 405 6.39 -29.16 -6.04
N ALA A 406 5.05 -29.13 -6.12
CA ALA A 406 4.32 -29.67 -7.26
C ALA A 406 4.64 -28.90 -8.56
N LEU A 407 4.69 -27.56 -8.51
CA LEU A 407 5.04 -26.75 -9.66
C LEU A 407 6.47 -27.00 -10.16
N GLN A 408 7.44 -27.15 -9.26
CA GLN A 408 8.83 -27.51 -9.62
C GLN A 408 8.89 -28.88 -10.29
N GLU A 409 8.13 -29.85 -9.79
CA GLU A 409 8.10 -31.20 -10.41
C GLU A 409 7.44 -31.16 -11.79
N ILE A 410 6.34 -30.39 -11.96
CA ILE A 410 5.68 -30.19 -13.26
C ILE A 410 6.65 -29.53 -14.25
N GLU A 411 7.39 -28.50 -13.86
CA GLU A 411 8.39 -27.86 -14.73
C GLU A 411 9.49 -28.82 -15.16
N ALA A 412 9.90 -29.73 -14.28
CA ALA A 412 10.94 -30.73 -14.59
C ALA A 412 10.48 -31.78 -15.62
N THR A 413 9.19 -32.01 -15.80
CA THR A 413 8.65 -32.99 -16.77
C THR A 413 8.76 -32.57 -18.22
N LYS A 414 9.04 -31.31 -18.52
CA LYS A 414 9.10 -30.72 -19.86
C LYS A 414 7.78 -30.84 -20.67
N ILE A 415 6.65 -31.04 -19.99
CA ILE A 415 5.32 -31.03 -20.65
C ILE A 415 4.77 -29.63 -20.87
N LEU A 416 5.39 -28.62 -20.27
CA LEU A 416 5.00 -27.21 -20.36
C LEU A 416 5.67 -26.53 -21.56
N ASN A 417 4.93 -25.69 -22.26
CA ASN A 417 5.45 -24.79 -23.29
C ASN A 417 6.00 -23.47 -22.74
N CYS A 418 5.54 -23.07 -21.57
CA CYS A 418 6.01 -21.89 -20.83
C CYS A 418 5.90 -22.12 -19.33
N LYS A 419 6.41 -21.19 -18.53
CA LYS A 419 6.30 -21.24 -17.07
C LYS A 419 4.84 -21.29 -16.62
N PRO A 420 4.54 -22.08 -15.57
CA PRO A 420 3.20 -22.12 -14.98
C PRO A 420 2.83 -20.78 -14.37
N VAL A 421 1.54 -20.47 -14.38
CA VAL A 421 0.97 -19.33 -13.64
C VAL A 421 0.15 -19.89 -12.49
N ALA A 422 0.40 -19.39 -11.28
CA ALA A 422 -0.29 -19.82 -10.08
C ALA A 422 -0.68 -18.61 -9.22
N PHE A 423 -1.95 -18.58 -8.78
CA PHE A 423 -2.46 -17.55 -7.88
C PHE A 423 -3.19 -18.20 -6.71
N ARG A 424 -3.09 -17.59 -5.54
CA ARG A 424 -3.96 -17.94 -4.43
C ARG A 424 -5.39 -17.53 -4.73
N VAL A 425 -6.34 -18.30 -4.25
CA VAL A 425 -7.76 -17.94 -4.22
C VAL A 425 -8.06 -17.43 -2.82
N LEU A 426 -8.49 -16.17 -2.72
CA LEU A 426 -8.84 -15.56 -1.45
C LEU A 426 -10.36 -15.63 -1.26
N GLU A 427 -10.81 -16.34 -0.25
CA GLU A 427 -12.19 -16.30 0.22
C GLU A 427 -12.29 -15.22 1.29
N LEU A 428 -12.84 -14.05 0.91
CA LEU A 428 -13.17 -13.00 1.87
C LEU A 428 -14.45 -13.40 2.58
N LEU A 429 -14.35 -13.73 3.86
CA LEU A 429 -15.48 -14.06 4.74
C LEU A 429 -16.43 -12.88 4.90
#